data_327ced1f6ee5210a082cfb089e1bb6ad
#
_entry.id   327ced1f6ee5210a082cfb089e1bb6ad
#
_cell.length_a   1.000
_cell.length_b   1.000
_cell.length_c   1.000
_cell.angle_alpha   90.00
_cell.angle_beta   90.00
_cell.angle_gamma   90.00
#
_symmetry.space_group_name_H-M   'P 1'
#
loop_
_entity.id
_entity.type
_entity.pdbx_description
1 polymer ?
#
loop_
_entity_poly.entity_id
_entity_poly.type
_entity_poly.pdbx_seq_one_letter_code
_entity_poly.pdbx_strand_id
1 'polypeptide(L)'
;MLQITIPAAEQWDEQKQEFVYTKEQTLRLEHSLVSLSKWESRWNKAFLSKKKKTYEETLDYIKCMTITQNVKPEVYNFLGNENLQKIQTYIDAPMTATYFSNDGNGSPSREVVTSELIYYWMIALNIPFECQKWHLNRLLTLIKVCNIKNTPPKKMSRQQIMSRNAALNAARRKQFNSKG
;
A
#
# COMPACT_ATOMS: atom_id res chain seq x y z
N MET A 1 -0.09 -9.94 -7.21
CA MET A 1 1.14 -10.15 -8.00
C MET A 1 0.89 -9.69 -9.43
N LEU A 2 1.72 -8.80 -9.95
CA LEU A 2 1.68 -8.28 -11.31
C LEU A 2 2.65 -9.10 -12.20
N GLN A 3 2.24 -9.40 -13.42
CA GLN A 3 3.12 -9.94 -14.45
C GLN A 3 3.27 -8.92 -15.57
N ILE A 4 4.50 -8.65 -15.97
CA ILE A 4 4.83 -7.81 -17.12
C ILE A 4 5.79 -8.56 -18.03
N THR A 5 5.64 -8.37 -19.32
CA THR A 5 6.55 -8.94 -20.32
C THR A 5 7.38 -7.81 -20.92
N ILE A 6 8.69 -7.98 -20.89
CA ILE A 6 9.65 -7.10 -21.55
C ILE A 6 9.97 -7.78 -22.88
N PRO A 7 9.70 -7.16 -24.02
CA PRO A 7 9.98 -7.76 -25.31
C PRO A 7 11.49 -7.94 -25.54
N ALA A 8 11.85 -8.81 -26.43
CA ALA A 8 13.23 -8.89 -26.92
C ALA A 8 13.62 -7.53 -27.49
N ALA A 9 14.75 -7.01 -27.08
CA ALA A 9 15.25 -5.72 -27.51
C ALA A 9 16.76 -5.73 -27.69
N GLU A 10 17.22 -4.83 -28.53
CA GLU A 10 18.61 -4.58 -28.81
C GLU A 10 18.92 -3.12 -28.51
N GLN A 11 19.96 -2.86 -27.75
CA GLN A 11 20.39 -1.50 -27.42
C GLN A 11 21.90 -1.39 -27.51
N TRP A 12 22.38 -0.29 -28.09
CA TRP A 12 23.78 0.04 -28.09
C TRP A 12 24.22 0.53 -26.69
N ASP A 13 25.21 -0.13 -26.09
CA ASP A 13 25.82 0.30 -24.84
C ASP A 13 27.06 1.13 -25.16
N GLU A 14 26.98 2.45 -24.97
CA GLU A 14 28.07 3.38 -25.26
C GLU A 14 29.32 3.13 -24.40
N GLN A 15 29.15 2.64 -23.18
CA GLN A 15 30.27 2.40 -22.26
C GLN A 15 31.04 1.13 -22.66
N LYS A 16 30.35 0.11 -23.12
CA LYS A 16 30.94 -1.17 -23.55
C LYS A 16 31.25 -1.21 -25.05
N GLN A 17 30.74 -0.23 -25.82
CA GLN A 17 30.84 -0.20 -27.29
C GLN A 17 30.37 -1.51 -27.94
N GLU A 18 29.27 -2.10 -27.41
CA GLU A 18 28.67 -3.33 -27.93
C GLU A 18 27.15 -3.26 -27.93
N PHE A 19 26.51 -4.10 -28.73
CA PHE A 19 25.06 -4.28 -28.67
C PHE A 19 24.68 -5.22 -27.55
N VAL A 20 23.83 -4.75 -26.64
CA VAL A 20 23.22 -5.58 -25.59
C VAL A 20 21.91 -6.13 -26.07
N TYR A 21 21.85 -7.45 -26.16
CA TYR A 21 20.66 -8.17 -26.57
C TYR A 21 19.92 -8.70 -25.37
N THR A 22 18.64 -8.35 -25.26
CA THR A 22 17.77 -8.90 -24.23
C THR A 22 16.71 -9.78 -24.88
N LYS A 23 16.62 -11.03 -24.42
CA LYS A 23 15.53 -11.93 -24.82
C LYS A 23 14.23 -11.50 -24.15
N GLU A 24 13.11 -11.83 -24.79
CA GLU A 24 11.81 -11.64 -24.12
C GLU A 24 11.82 -12.28 -22.74
N GLN A 25 11.42 -11.51 -21.75
CA GLN A 25 11.40 -11.97 -20.36
C GLN A 25 10.15 -11.50 -19.63
N THR A 26 9.47 -12.44 -18.96
CA THR A 26 8.34 -12.12 -18.08
C THR A 26 8.82 -11.93 -16.66
N LEU A 27 8.55 -10.76 -16.11
CA LEU A 27 8.82 -10.42 -14.72
C LEU A 27 7.55 -10.55 -13.87
N ARG A 28 7.69 -11.16 -12.70
CA ARG A 28 6.67 -11.20 -11.66
C ARG A 28 7.06 -10.21 -10.57
N LEU A 29 6.17 -9.28 -10.28
CA LEU A 29 6.38 -8.19 -9.35
C LEU A 29 5.37 -8.25 -8.21
N GLU A 30 5.80 -7.92 -6.99
CA GLU A 30 4.91 -7.75 -5.85
C GLU A 30 5.25 -6.49 -5.06
N HIS A 31 4.26 -5.61 -4.95
CA HIS A 31 4.33 -4.42 -4.10
C HIS A 31 4.05 -4.82 -2.65
N SER A 32 5.08 -5.20 -1.90
CA SER A 32 4.96 -5.77 -0.56
C SER A 32 5.79 -5.01 0.46
N LEU A 33 5.56 -5.28 1.75
CA LEU A 33 6.38 -4.73 2.82
C LEU A 33 7.85 -5.16 2.68
N VAL A 34 8.11 -6.36 2.17
CA VAL A 34 9.46 -6.85 1.92
C VAL A 34 10.17 -6.02 0.85
N SER A 35 9.47 -5.69 -0.27
CA SER A 35 10.05 -4.85 -1.33
C SER A 35 10.30 -3.42 -0.84
N LEU A 36 9.38 -2.88 -0.02
CA LEU A 36 9.51 -1.59 0.62
C LEU A 36 10.77 -1.53 1.49
N SER A 37 10.91 -2.47 2.42
CA SER A 37 12.04 -2.54 3.35
C SER A 37 13.39 -2.66 2.63
N LYS A 38 13.47 -3.48 1.56
CA LYS A 38 14.67 -3.59 0.74
C LYS A 38 15.08 -2.26 0.12
N TRP A 39 14.14 -1.49 -0.39
CA TRP A 39 14.40 -0.20 -0.99
C TRP A 39 14.81 0.84 0.06
N GLU A 40 14.09 0.93 1.18
CA GLU A 40 14.39 1.87 2.27
C GLU A 40 15.78 1.63 2.87
N SER A 41 16.18 0.37 3.02
CA SER A 41 17.52 0.02 3.51
C SER A 41 18.66 0.44 2.57
N ARG A 42 18.40 0.53 1.26
CA ARG A 42 19.40 0.97 0.28
C ARG A 42 19.51 2.49 0.19
N TRP A 43 18.37 3.14 0.18
CA TRP A 43 18.30 4.58 -0.08
C TRP A 43 18.29 5.43 1.20
N ASN A 44 18.11 4.82 2.37
CA ASN A 44 17.95 5.50 3.67
C ASN A 44 16.88 6.62 3.62
N LYS A 45 15.80 6.36 2.89
CA LYS A 45 14.68 7.28 2.66
C LYS A 45 13.36 6.55 2.88
N ALA A 46 12.39 7.21 3.51
CA ALA A 46 11.05 6.66 3.62
C ALA A 46 10.35 6.62 2.26
N PHE A 47 10.01 5.43 1.77
CA PHE A 47 9.37 5.24 0.47
C PHE A 47 7.99 5.91 0.39
N LEU A 48 7.19 5.81 1.45
CA LEU A 48 5.83 6.37 1.52
C LEU A 48 5.79 7.88 1.75
N SER A 49 6.96 8.55 1.82
CA SER A 49 7.01 10.00 1.92
C SER A 49 6.46 10.67 0.64
N LYS A 50 5.91 11.89 0.80
CA LYS A 50 5.39 12.70 -0.33
C LYS A 50 6.47 13.23 -1.29
N LYS A 51 7.76 12.99 -1.01
CA LYS A 51 8.85 13.43 -1.87
C LYS A 51 8.82 12.67 -3.19
N LYS A 52 9.01 13.39 -4.29
CA LYS A 52 9.12 12.76 -5.62
C LYS A 52 10.40 11.91 -5.66
N LYS A 53 10.26 10.71 -6.20
CA LYS A 53 11.38 9.78 -6.42
C LYS A 53 12.05 10.10 -7.76
N THR A 54 13.36 9.92 -7.82
CA THR A 54 14.10 9.98 -9.08
C THR A 54 13.78 8.77 -9.95
N TYR A 55 14.17 8.83 -11.22
CA TYR A 55 14.03 7.69 -12.13
C TYR A 55 14.81 6.47 -11.62
N GLU A 56 16.03 6.67 -11.14
CA GLU A 56 16.87 5.61 -10.57
C GLU A 56 16.24 4.98 -9.33
N GLU A 57 15.71 5.80 -8.42
CA GLU A 57 14.97 5.33 -7.23
C GLU A 57 13.75 4.49 -7.62
N THR A 58 13.06 4.88 -8.70
CA THR A 58 11.89 4.14 -9.21
C THR A 58 12.30 2.81 -9.82
N LEU A 59 13.34 2.79 -10.66
CA LEU A 59 13.85 1.54 -11.23
C LEU A 59 14.37 0.58 -10.15
N ASP A 60 15.07 1.09 -9.14
CA ASP A 60 15.55 0.25 -8.05
C ASP A 60 14.39 -0.31 -7.23
N TYR A 61 13.29 0.45 -7.06
CA TYR A 61 12.10 -0.07 -6.43
C TYR A 61 11.46 -1.22 -7.24
N ILE A 62 11.40 -1.11 -8.55
CA ILE A 62 10.92 -2.20 -9.42
C ILE A 62 11.80 -3.45 -9.27
N LYS A 63 13.13 -3.27 -9.17
CA LYS A 63 14.04 -4.38 -8.85
C LYS A 63 13.72 -5.02 -7.50
N CYS A 64 13.44 -4.21 -6.48
CA CYS A 64 13.05 -4.71 -5.15
C CYS A 64 11.70 -5.46 -5.17
N MET A 65 10.77 -5.06 -6.03
CA MET A 65 9.48 -5.73 -6.23
C MET A 65 9.61 -7.05 -7.00
N THR A 66 10.69 -7.27 -7.76
CA THR A 66 10.84 -8.42 -8.64
C THR A 66 11.02 -9.70 -7.84
N ILE A 67 10.13 -10.69 -8.09
CA ILE A 67 10.17 -12.02 -7.50
C ILE A 67 10.87 -13.01 -8.43
N THR A 68 10.85 -12.73 -9.74
CA THR A 68 11.52 -13.57 -10.75
C THR A 68 13.01 -13.64 -10.41
N GLN A 69 13.55 -14.86 -10.36
CA GLN A 69 14.96 -15.11 -10.05
C GLN A 69 15.83 -14.90 -11.29
N ASN A 70 17.13 -14.61 -11.05
CA ASN A 70 18.16 -14.53 -12.08
C ASN A 70 17.87 -13.51 -13.21
N VAL A 71 17.20 -12.41 -12.87
CA VAL A 71 16.97 -11.30 -13.81
C VAL A 71 18.25 -10.47 -13.91
N LYS A 72 18.78 -10.31 -15.12
CA LYS A 72 19.93 -9.44 -15.36
C LYS A 72 19.56 -7.98 -15.13
N PRO A 73 20.42 -7.17 -14.51
CA PRO A 73 20.15 -5.74 -14.25
C PRO A 73 19.80 -4.93 -15.49
N GLU A 74 20.38 -5.28 -16.64
CA GLU A 74 20.18 -4.58 -17.91
C GLU A 74 18.71 -4.68 -18.40
N VAL A 75 18.00 -5.76 -18.02
CA VAL A 75 16.58 -5.98 -18.42
C VAL A 75 15.67 -4.83 -18.01
N TYR A 76 15.94 -4.20 -16.87
CA TYR A 76 15.13 -3.08 -16.36
C TYR A 76 15.27 -1.81 -17.19
N ASN A 77 16.35 -1.66 -17.96
CA ASN A 77 16.56 -0.52 -18.87
C ASN A 77 15.60 -0.58 -20.09
N PHE A 78 15.05 -1.75 -20.37
CA PHE A 78 14.09 -1.97 -21.47
C PHE A 78 12.62 -1.86 -21.03
N LEU A 79 12.35 -1.36 -19.83
CA LEU A 79 11.00 -1.08 -19.36
C LEU A 79 10.39 0.10 -20.15
N GLY A 80 9.44 -0.21 -21.03
CA GLY A 80 8.68 0.80 -21.76
C GLY A 80 7.68 1.55 -20.87
N ASN A 81 7.22 2.70 -21.35
CA ASN A 81 6.24 3.53 -20.64
C ASN A 81 4.96 2.78 -20.26
N GLU A 82 4.47 1.87 -21.12
CA GLU A 82 3.31 1.03 -20.82
C GLU A 82 3.52 0.13 -19.59
N ASN A 83 4.72 -0.48 -19.49
CA ASN A 83 5.06 -1.30 -18.34
C ASN A 83 5.15 -0.46 -17.07
N LEU A 84 5.75 0.74 -17.14
CA LEU A 84 5.81 1.67 -16.01
C LEU A 84 4.42 2.10 -15.55
N GLN A 85 3.50 2.39 -16.47
CA GLN A 85 2.11 2.72 -16.14
C GLN A 85 1.38 1.54 -15.49
N LYS A 86 1.54 0.31 -16.01
CA LYS A 86 0.96 -0.91 -15.43
C LYS A 86 1.48 -1.12 -14.00
N ILE A 87 2.78 -0.92 -13.77
CA ILE A 87 3.40 -1.03 -12.45
C ILE A 87 2.84 0.03 -11.50
N GLN A 88 2.73 1.29 -11.94
CA GLN A 88 2.16 2.36 -11.11
C GLN A 88 0.70 2.08 -10.74
N THR A 89 -0.11 1.70 -11.72
CA THR A 89 -1.52 1.31 -11.48
C THR A 89 -1.62 0.16 -10.48
N TYR A 90 -0.70 -0.82 -10.55
CA TYR A 90 -0.65 -1.92 -9.60
C TYR A 90 -0.27 -1.47 -8.19
N ILE A 91 0.73 -0.60 -8.06
CA ILE A 91 1.15 -0.03 -6.76
C ILE A 91 -0.01 0.72 -6.10
N ASP A 92 -0.78 1.48 -6.87
CA ASP A 92 -1.89 2.30 -6.37
C ASP A 92 -3.18 1.49 -6.13
N ALA A 93 -3.25 0.26 -6.62
CA ALA A 93 -4.43 -0.57 -6.48
C ALA A 93 -4.73 -0.89 -5.00
N PRO A 94 -5.99 -0.75 -4.55
CA PRO A 94 -6.35 -0.98 -3.13
C PRO A 94 -6.23 -2.44 -2.72
N MET A 95 -6.38 -3.40 -3.64
CA MET A 95 -6.29 -4.86 -3.44
C MET A 95 -7.13 -5.38 -2.27
N THR A 96 -8.23 -4.69 -1.97
CA THR A 96 -9.14 -5.01 -0.87
C THR A 96 -10.57 -4.62 -1.22
N ALA A 97 -11.54 -5.37 -0.70
CA ALA A 97 -12.96 -5.02 -0.75
C ALA A 97 -13.39 -4.17 0.45
N THR A 98 -12.50 -3.92 1.41
CA THR A 98 -12.81 -3.16 2.61
C THR A 98 -12.79 -1.66 2.30
N TYR A 99 -13.91 -1.00 2.54
CA TYR A 99 -14.04 0.45 2.48
C TYR A 99 -14.13 1.05 3.88
N PHE A 100 -13.48 2.18 4.07
CA PHE A 100 -13.65 3.00 5.26
C PHE A 100 -14.37 4.28 4.86
N SER A 101 -15.50 4.58 5.49
CA SER A 101 -16.10 5.91 5.38
C SER A 101 -15.10 6.92 5.97
N ASN A 102 -14.78 7.96 5.18
CA ASN A 102 -13.94 9.05 5.67
C ASN A 102 -14.79 9.93 6.60
N ASP A 103 -14.87 9.58 7.87
CA ASP A 103 -15.57 10.40 8.88
C ASP A 103 -14.80 11.67 9.28
N GLY A 104 -13.93 12.16 8.39
CA GLY A 104 -13.34 13.52 8.44
C GLY A 104 -12.53 13.92 9.69
N ASN A 105 -12.48 13.09 10.73
CA ASN A 105 -11.98 13.45 12.06
C ASN A 105 -10.54 12.97 12.37
N GLY A 106 -9.80 12.51 11.38
CA GLY A 106 -8.39 12.16 11.57
C GLY A 106 -7.49 13.35 11.26
N SER A 107 -6.89 13.97 12.26
CA SER A 107 -5.76 14.87 12.00
C SER A 107 -4.69 14.10 11.22
N PRO A 108 -4.11 14.67 10.14
CA PRO A 108 -3.05 14.00 9.42
C PRO A 108 -1.90 13.74 10.38
N SER A 109 -1.49 12.47 10.51
CA SER A 109 -0.32 12.12 11.30
C SER A 109 0.89 12.83 10.69
N ARG A 110 1.69 13.50 11.55
CA ARG A 110 2.99 14.08 11.16
C ARG A 110 4.08 13.01 11.04
N GLU A 111 3.79 11.81 11.47
CA GLU A 111 4.73 10.71 11.45
C GLU A 111 4.90 10.17 10.02
N VAL A 112 6.16 10.05 9.61
CA VAL A 112 6.51 9.46 8.31
C VAL A 112 6.48 7.94 8.46
N VAL A 113 5.62 7.29 7.69
CA VAL A 113 5.47 5.83 7.72
C VAL A 113 6.65 5.18 7.01
N THR A 114 7.40 4.34 7.73
CA THR A 114 8.51 3.52 7.22
C THR A 114 8.18 2.04 7.35
N SER A 115 8.98 1.20 6.70
CA SER A 115 8.84 -0.26 6.80
C SER A 115 8.95 -0.76 8.25
N GLU A 116 9.87 -0.21 9.04
CA GLU A 116 10.07 -0.58 10.45
C GLU A 116 8.82 -0.25 11.28
N LEU A 117 8.19 0.90 11.02
CA LEU A 117 6.96 1.28 11.70
C LEU A 117 5.81 0.33 11.34
N ILE A 118 5.73 -0.12 10.08
CA ILE A 118 4.72 -1.11 9.67
C ILE A 118 4.99 -2.46 10.34
N TYR A 119 6.24 -2.91 10.42
CA TYR A 119 6.61 -4.12 11.17
C TYR A 119 6.25 -4.00 12.66
N TYR A 120 6.51 -2.84 13.28
CA TYR A 120 6.09 -2.59 14.66
C TYR A 120 4.56 -2.74 14.83
N TRP A 121 3.76 -2.18 13.91
CA TRP A 121 2.31 -2.34 13.96
C TRP A 121 1.88 -3.80 13.79
N MET A 122 2.54 -4.56 12.92
CA MET A 122 2.26 -5.99 12.76
C MET A 122 2.50 -6.74 14.08
N ILE A 123 3.61 -6.47 14.77
CA ILE A 123 3.93 -7.10 16.06
C ILE A 123 2.90 -6.70 17.11
N ALA A 124 2.61 -5.39 17.25
CA ALA A 124 1.69 -4.86 18.24
C ALA A 124 0.24 -5.38 18.07
N LEU A 125 -0.15 -5.69 16.83
CA LEU A 125 -1.48 -6.21 16.49
C LEU A 125 -1.53 -7.73 16.32
N ASN A 126 -0.43 -8.45 16.63
CA ASN A 126 -0.29 -9.90 16.44
C ASN A 126 -0.63 -10.35 15.00
N ILE A 127 -0.25 -9.56 13.99
CA ILE A 127 -0.42 -9.92 12.57
C ILE A 127 0.71 -10.88 12.17
N PRO A 128 0.38 -12.06 11.58
CA PRO A 128 1.40 -13.02 11.15
C PRO A 128 2.41 -12.40 10.16
N PHE A 129 3.69 -12.74 10.30
CA PHE A 129 4.74 -12.21 9.42
C PHE A 129 4.59 -12.62 7.96
N GLU A 130 3.88 -13.69 7.65
CA GLU A 130 3.55 -14.10 6.29
C GLU A 130 2.83 -13.00 5.52
N CYS A 131 2.08 -12.14 6.21
CA CYS A 131 1.38 -11.00 5.63
C CYS A 131 2.31 -9.91 5.06
N GLN A 132 3.61 -9.90 5.43
CA GLN A 132 4.61 -9.00 4.84
C GLN A 132 4.77 -9.19 3.33
N LYS A 133 4.42 -10.38 2.81
CA LYS A 133 4.47 -10.72 1.38
C LYS A 133 3.21 -10.30 0.62
N TRP A 134 2.16 -9.88 1.31
CA TRP A 134 0.94 -9.40 0.67
C TRP A 134 1.19 -8.07 -0.01
N HIS A 135 0.26 -7.70 -0.90
CA HIS A 135 0.24 -6.35 -1.45
C HIS A 135 0.17 -5.33 -0.29
N LEU A 136 1.01 -4.31 -0.35
CA LEU A 136 1.19 -3.37 0.77
C LEU A 136 -0.12 -2.69 1.17
N ASN A 137 -0.92 -2.23 0.21
CA ASN A 137 -2.21 -1.58 0.49
C ASN A 137 -3.20 -2.52 1.20
N ARG A 138 -3.16 -3.82 0.88
CA ARG A 138 -3.96 -4.83 1.57
C ARG A 138 -3.50 -5.01 3.02
N LEU A 139 -2.18 -5.05 3.25
CA LEU A 139 -1.61 -5.13 4.61
C LEU A 139 -1.96 -3.90 5.44
N LEU A 140 -1.80 -2.70 4.88
CA LEU A 140 -2.17 -1.45 5.55
C LEU A 140 -3.66 -1.39 5.89
N THR A 141 -4.51 -1.92 5.00
CA THR A 141 -5.94 -2.07 5.28
C THR A 141 -6.21 -3.01 6.45
N LEU A 142 -5.51 -4.16 6.51
CA LEU A 142 -5.63 -5.09 7.65
C LEU A 142 -5.23 -4.42 8.96
N ILE A 143 -4.10 -3.72 8.98
CA ILE A 143 -3.63 -2.95 10.14
C ILE A 143 -4.71 -1.95 10.60
N LYS A 144 -5.29 -1.21 9.65
CA LYS A 144 -6.38 -0.27 9.96
C LYS A 144 -7.62 -0.94 10.52
N VAL A 145 -8.02 -2.11 9.99
CA VAL A 145 -9.13 -2.91 10.53
C VAL A 145 -8.84 -3.35 11.96
N CYS A 146 -7.64 -3.88 12.23
CA CYS A 146 -7.24 -4.31 13.57
C CYS A 146 -7.28 -3.13 14.55
N ASN A 147 -6.75 -1.97 14.17
CA ASN A 147 -6.79 -0.77 15.01
C ASN A 147 -8.22 -0.35 15.34
N ILE A 148 -9.12 -0.32 14.35
CA ILE A 148 -10.52 0.04 14.56
C ILE A 148 -11.20 -0.96 15.50
N LYS A 149 -10.96 -2.27 15.31
CA LYS A 149 -11.57 -3.33 16.13
C LYS A 149 -11.03 -3.36 17.55
N ASN A 150 -9.75 -3.06 17.74
CA ASN A 150 -9.10 -3.03 19.05
C ASN A 150 -9.33 -1.70 19.81
N THR A 151 -9.81 -0.67 19.11
CA THR A 151 -10.14 0.62 19.76
C THR A 151 -11.45 0.45 20.54
N PRO A 152 -11.47 0.69 21.87
CA PRO A 152 -12.69 0.63 22.64
C PRO A 152 -13.70 1.65 22.11
N PRO A 153 -15.00 1.34 22.11
CA PRO A 153 -16.04 2.27 21.65
C PRO A 153 -15.97 3.57 22.44
N LYS A 154 -15.98 4.70 21.73
CA LYS A 154 -16.01 6.02 22.40
C LYS A 154 -17.21 6.08 23.35
N LYS A 155 -16.95 6.34 24.64
CA LYS A 155 -18.02 6.60 25.58
C LYS A 155 -18.77 7.85 25.15
N MET A 156 -20.06 7.71 24.92
CA MET A 156 -20.92 8.86 24.60
C MET A 156 -21.01 9.78 25.83
N SER A 157 -20.97 11.09 25.58
CA SER A 157 -21.23 12.05 26.65
C SER A 157 -22.67 11.90 27.17
N ARG A 158 -22.93 12.29 28.42
CA ARG A 158 -24.28 12.28 28.99
C ARG A 158 -25.29 13.01 28.12
N GLN A 159 -24.87 14.15 27.56
CA GLN A 159 -25.70 14.96 26.65
C GLN A 159 -26.04 14.23 25.35
N GLN A 160 -25.07 13.54 24.75
CA GLN A 160 -25.29 12.72 23.53
C GLN A 160 -26.23 11.55 23.81
N ILE A 161 -26.11 10.90 24.97
CA ILE A 161 -27.01 9.83 25.38
C ILE A 161 -28.45 10.36 25.54
N MET A 162 -28.60 11.49 26.21
CA MET A 162 -29.91 12.12 26.39
C MET A 162 -30.55 12.51 25.05
N SER A 163 -29.80 13.17 24.17
CA SER A 163 -30.27 13.55 22.84
C SER A 163 -30.69 12.36 22.00
N ARG A 164 -29.86 11.29 21.99
CA ARG A 164 -30.20 10.03 21.31
C ARG A 164 -31.46 9.38 21.84
N ASN A 165 -31.60 9.32 23.16
CA ASN A 165 -32.76 8.74 23.79
C ASN A 165 -34.05 9.57 23.50
N ALA A 166 -33.94 10.89 23.52
CA ALA A 166 -35.03 11.77 23.14
C ALA A 166 -35.47 11.55 21.68
N ALA A 167 -34.51 11.45 20.75
CA ALA A 167 -34.81 11.18 19.35
C ALA A 167 -35.48 9.80 19.14
N LEU A 168 -34.98 8.76 19.82
CA LEU A 168 -35.54 7.42 19.77
C LEU A 168 -36.98 7.42 20.34
N ASN A 169 -37.21 8.09 21.46
CA ASN A 169 -38.54 8.19 22.05
C ASN A 169 -39.50 8.98 21.15
N ALA A 170 -39.05 10.05 20.51
CA ALA A 170 -39.86 10.79 19.56
C ALA A 170 -40.24 9.95 18.33
N ALA A 171 -39.30 9.14 17.81
CA ALA A 171 -39.60 8.18 16.72
C ALA A 171 -40.58 7.13 17.11
N ARG A 172 -40.45 6.52 18.32
CA ARG A 172 -41.41 5.52 18.85
C ARG A 172 -42.79 6.11 19.05
N ARG A 173 -42.89 7.34 19.60
CA ARG A 173 -44.19 8.03 19.75
C ARG A 173 -44.90 8.22 18.42
N LYS A 174 -44.17 8.59 17.37
CA LYS A 174 -44.69 8.70 16.00
C LYS A 174 -45.18 7.33 15.48
N GLN A 175 -44.37 6.28 15.69
CA GLN A 175 -44.68 4.93 15.20
C GLN A 175 -45.94 4.34 15.87
N PHE A 176 -46.08 4.56 17.16
CA PHE A 176 -47.19 4.00 17.94
C PHE A 176 -48.36 4.99 18.17
N ASN A 177 -48.27 6.17 17.55
CA ASN A 177 -49.27 7.25 17.69
C ASN A 177 -49.65 7.54 19.17
N SER A 178 -48.66 7.47 20.06
CA SER A 178 -48.86 7.68 21.52
C SER A 178 -48.41 9.06 21.94
N LYS A 179 -49.14 9.66 22.89
CA LYS A 179 -48.85 11.01 23.42
C LYS A 179 -47.85 11.00 24.59
N GLY A 180 -47.39 9.86 25.03
CA GLY A 180 -46.39 9.85 26.06
C GLY A 180 -46.18 8.96 26.97
#